data_240374b1bb382d6de02e59621b150721
#
_entry.id   240374b1bb382d6de02e59621b150721
#
_cell.length_a   1.000
_cell.length_b   1.000
_cell.length_c   1.000
_cell.angle_alpha   90.00
_cell.angle_beta   90.00
_cell.angle_gamma   90.00
#
_symmetry.space_group_name_H-M   'P 1'
#
loop_
_entity.id
_entity.type
_entity.pdbx_description
1 polymer ?
#
loop_
_entity_poly.entity_id
_entity_poly.type
_entity_poly.pdbx_seq_one_letter_code
_entity_poly.pdbx_strand_id
1 'polypeptide(L)'
;MLIVENLSYTYTDTQVLENIHFTLSQGEVLSIVGASGSGKSTLLKALYGLFDLSQGKIFWNGTPVLGPSHNLVPGFPKMKYLAQDFGLMPYMTVEENVGKFLSNLDLPKKRARVAELLEMTLMQDYAKVKPLFLSGGQKQRVGLAQALAQAPEVLLLDEPFSQTDSFLKNRIRQNLFTFLKDHRITTLIATHESQEALGFSDRIMIIKEGKQLLIDTPEKVYYSQNEYIATLFDVVNKVQVEGKEHLYYPHQIHIANQSPWQAEVENCFFQGGDYLILCRSDKQLFYIKHNEKIEKGKKVFLKVGK
;
A
#
# COMPACT_ATOMS: atom_id res chain seq x y z
N MET A 1 -13.28 8.57 13.82
CA MET A 1 -13.70 7.99 12.50
C MET A 1 -13.44 9.02 11.42
N LEU A 2 -12.80 8.63 10.33
CA LEU A 2 -12.67 9.43 9.11
C LEU A 2 -13.89 9.17 8.23
N ILE A 3 -14.50 10.25 7.73
CA ILE A 3 -15.63 10.18 6.81
C ILE A 3 -15.27 11.00 5.57
N VAL A 4 -15.42 10.40 4.42
CA VAL A 4 -15.18 11.00 3.10
C VAL A 4 -16.48 10.89 2.30
N GLU A 5 -17.04 12.03 1.91
CA GLU A 5 -18.33 12.12 1.22
C GLU A 5 -18.16 12.74 -0.16
N ASN A 6 -18.37 11.96 -1.21
CA ASN A 6 -18.41 12.38 -2.62
C ASN A 6 -17.24 13.27 -3.03
N LEU A 7 -16.02 12.94 -2.55
CA LEU A 7 -14.81 13.70 -2.79
C LEU A 7 -14.46 13.71 -4.27
N SER A 8 -14.38 14.89 -4.85
CA SER A 8 -13.88 15.12 -6.20
C SER A 8 -12.84 16.24 -6.18
N TYR A 9 -11.84 16.09 -7.06
CA TYR A 9 -10.77 17.07 -7.19
C TYR A 9 -10.33 17.22 -8.63
N THR A 10 -10.13 18.48 -9.05
CA THR A 10 -9.72 18.86 -10.41
C THR A 10 -8.46 19.72 -10.32
N TYR A 11 -7.41 19.35 -11.08
CA TYR A 11 -6.26 20.21 -11.33
C TYR A 11 -6.54 21.05 -12.56
N THR A 12 -6.61 22.36 -12.42
CA THR A 12 -6.98 23.29 -13.51
C THR A 12 -8.26 22.80 -14.22
N ASP A 13 -8.13 22.09 -15.34
CA ASP A 13 -9.25 21.57 -16.14
C ASP A 13 -9.31 20.03 -16.19
N THR A 14 -8.39 19.34 -15.49
CA THR A 14 -8.34 17.87 -15.49
C THR A 14 -8.87 17.31 -14.18
N GLN A 15 -9.97 16.58 -14.24
CA GLN A 15 -10.52 15.86 -13.09
C GLN A 15 -9.60 14.67 -12.75
N VAL A 16 -9.08 14.67 -11.52
CA VAL A 16 -8.13 13.64 -11.02
C VAL A 16 -8.79 12.69 -10.03
N LEU A 17 -9.76 13.17 -9.28
CA LEU A 17 -10.58 12.35 -8.38
C LEU A 17 -12.05 12.61 -8.64
N GLU A 18 -12.85 11.55 -8.68
CA GLU A 18 -14.27 11.61 -8.97
C GLU A 18 -15.07 10.77 -8.00
N ASN A 19 -15.92 11.43 -7.23
CA ASN A 19 -16.92 10.83 -6.35
C ASN A 19 -16.39 9.71 -5.43
N ILE A 20 -15.26 9.94 -4.76
CA ILE A 20 -14.68 9.03 -3.78
C ILE A 20 -15.48 9.12 -2.48
N HIS A 21 -15.93 8.00 -1.95
CA HIS A 21 -16.69 7.95 -0.69
C HIS A 21 -16.33 6.72 0.14
N PHE A 22 -16.01 6.91 1.40
CA PHE A 22 -15.74 5.82 2.35
C PHE A 22 -15.73 6.33 3.78
N THR A 23 -15.79 5.40 4.71
CA THR A 23 -15.54 5.66 6.13
C THR A 23 -14.39 4.78 6.61
N LEU A 24 -13.64 5.25 7.60
CA LEU A 24 -12.54 4.51 8.21
C LEU A 24 -12.63 4.66 9.74
N SER A 25 -12.64 3.53 10.44
CA SER A 25 -12.71 3.48 11.88
C SER A 25 -11.40 3.92 12.53
N GLN A 26 -11.45 4.31 13.79
CA GLN A 26 -10.21 4.63 14.50
C GLN A 26 -9.33 3.39 14.68
N GLY A 27 -8.07 3.50 14.32
CA GLY A 27 -7.08 2.40 14.37
C GLY A 27 -7.17 1.43 13.20
N GLU A 28 -8.08 1.64 12.24
CA GLU A 28 -8.20 0.83 11.02
C GLU A 28 -7.12 1.22 10.00
N VAL A 29 -6.60 0.23 9.28
CA VAL A 29 -5.61 0.39 8.21
C VAL A 29 -6.28 0.14 6.86
N LEU A 30 -6.28 1.15 5.99
CA LEU A 30 -6.79 1.09 4.62
C LEU A 30 -5.64 1.23 3.62
N SER A 31 -5.41 0.22 2.80
CA SER A 31 -4.53 0.36 1.63
C SER A 31 -5.28 0.84 0.41
N ILE A 32 -4.68 1.78 -0.32
CA ILE A 32 -5.18 2.30 -1.60
C ILE A 32 -4.29 1.75 -2.70
N VAL A 33 -4.85 0.89 -3.55
CA VAL A 33 -4.13 0.16 -4.61
C VAL A 33 -4.67 0.57 -5.98
N GLY A 34 -3.79 0.71 -6.96
CA GLY A 34 -4.13 1.05 -8.34
C GLY A 34 -2.89 1.36 -9.17
N ALA A 35 -3.03 1.43 -10.47
CA ALA A 35 -1.94 1.74 -11.40
C ALA A 35 -1.27 3.10 -11.08
N SER A 36 -0.05 3.31 -11.58
CA SER A 36 0.59 4.63 -11.51
C SER A 36 -0.29 5.69 -12.18
N GLY A 37 -0.41 6.87 -11.58
CA GLY A 37 -1.28 7.94 -12.08
C GLY A 37 -2.77 7.76 -11.81
N SER A 38 -3.21 6.72 -11.09
CA SER A 38 -4.65 6.50 -10.78
C SER A 38 -5.28 7.48 -9.79
N GLY A 39 -4.48 8.39 -9.17
CA GLY A 39 -4.97 9.41 -8.23
C GLY A 39 -4.67 9.14 -6.75
N LYS A 40 -3.94 8.05 -6.40
CA LYS A 40 -3.67 7.67 -5.00
C LYS A 40 -3.01 8.78 -4.17
N SER A 41 -1.90 9.33 -4.65
CA SER A 41 -1.19 10.42 -3.96
C SER A 41 -2.03 11.69 -3.87
N THR A 42 -2.84 11.98 -4.90
CA THR A 42 -3.78 13.10 -4.91
C THR A 42 -4.86 12.91 -3.83
N LEU A 43 -5.38 11.68 -3.69
CA LEU A 43 -6.34 11.37 -2.64
C LEU A 43 -5.73 11.58 -1.24
N LEU A 44 -4.52 11.07 -0.98
CA LEU A 44 -3.84 11.29 0.31
C LEU A 44 -3.62 12.78 0.61
N LYS A 45 -3.20 13.56 -0.39
CA LYS A 45 -3.01 15.02 -0.25
C LYS A 45 -4.33 15.76 0.02
N ALA A 46 -5.41 15.36 -0.66
CA ALA A 46 -6.75 15.90 -0.40
C ALA A 46 -7.22 15.58 1.03
N LEU A 47 -7.04 14.33 1.48
CA LEU A 47 -7.37 13.89 2.84
C LEU A 47 -6.56 14.62 3.92
N TYR A 48 -5.35 15.02 3.61
CA TYR A 48 -4.51 15.82 4.53
C TYR A 48 -4.93 17.30 4.58
N GLY A 49 -5.74 17.78 3.61
CA GLY A 49 -6.12 19.19 3.49
C GLY A 49 -5.08 20.05 2.75
N LEU A 50 -4.31 19.47 1.81
CA LEU A 50 -3.39 20.22 0.94
C LEU A 50 -4.10 20.88 -0.25
N PHE A 51 -5.35 20.51 -0.51
CA PHE A 51 -6.14 21.00 -1.64
C PHE A 51 -7.52 21.45 -1.16
N ASP A 52 -8.06 22.47 -1.84
CA ASP A 52 -9.49 22.76 -1.77
C ASP A 52 -10.22 21.79 -2.71
N LEU A 53 -11.22 21.10 -2.19
CA LEU A 53 -11.98 20.13 -2.97
C LEU A 53 -12.86 20.82 -4.01
N SER A 54 -12.99 20.24 -5.20
CA SER A 54 -13.99 20.70 -6.19
C SER A 54 -15.41 20.38 -5.73
N GLN A 55 -15.58 19.20 -5.09
CA GLN A 55 -16.84 18.75 -4.49
C GLN A 55 -16.57 17.80 -3.33
N GLY A 56 -17.56 17.63 -2.47
CA GLY A 56 -17.53 16.70 -1.35
C GLY A 56 -17.00 17.29 -0.05
N LYS A 57 -16.86 16.44 0.95
CA LYS A 57 -16.44 16.83 2.30
C LYS A 57 -15.60 15.72 2.95
N ILE A 58 -14.71 16.13 3.83
CA ILE A 58 -13.90 15.25 4.66
C ILE A 58 -14.08 15.63 6.12
N PHE A 59 -14.29 14.64 6.98
CA PHE A 59 -14.42 14.86 8.43
C PHE A 59 -13.52 13.88 9.19
N TRP A 60 -12.84 14.38 10.21
CA TRP A 60 -12.21 13.57 11.24
C TRP A 60 -12.88 13.80 12.59
N ASN A 61 -13.49 12.74 13.15
CA ASN A 61 -14.26 12.82 14.42
C ASN A 61 -15.24 14.01 14.46
N GLY A 62 -15.99 14.21 13.36
CA GLY A 62 -16.96 15.30 13.21
C GLY A 62 -16.37 16.67 12.90
N THR A 63 -15.05 16.83 12.93
CA THR A 63 -14.38 18.10 12.56
C THR A 63 -14.05 18.09 11.07
N PRO A 64 -14.45 19.12 10.30
CA PRO A 64 -14.15 19.19 8.87
C PRO A 64 -12.66 19.38 8.62
N VAL A 65 -12.11 18.64 7.65
CA VAL A 65 -10.77 18.83 7.12
C VAL A 65 -10.88 19.78 5.93
N LEU A 66 -10.37 20.99 6.10
CA LEU A 66 -10.47 22.08 5.12
C LEU A 66 -9.13 22.29 4.41
N GLY A 67 -9.19 22.77 3.17
CA GLY A 67 -8.03 23.08 2.35
C GLY A 67 -7.41 24.47 2.62
N PRO A 68 -6.45 24.89 1.76
CA PRO A 68 -5.68 26.12 1.92
C PRO A 68 -6.49 27.42 1.94
N SER A 69 -7.64 27.46 1.31
CA SER A 69 -8.52 28.65 1.35
C SER A 69 -9.07 28.96 2.76
N HIS A 70 -9.02 27.98 3.67
CA HIS A 70 -9.51 28.11 5.05
C HIS A 70 -8.40 28.05 6.10
N ASN A 71 -7.20 27.57 5.74
CA ASN A 71 -6.10 27.33 6.67
C ASN A 71 -4.80 27.97 6.16
N LEU A 72 -4.18 28.88 6.94
CA LEU A 72 -2.90 29.49 6.62
C LEU A 72 -1.76 28.45 6.56
N VAL A 73 -1.84 27.41 7.38
CA VAL A 73 -0.89 26.29 7.37
C VAL A 73 -1.65 25.07 6.86
N PRO A 74 -1.25 24.52 5.69
CA PRO A 74 -1.90 23.35 5.15
C PRO A 74 -1.77 22.12 6.06
N GLY A 75 -2.81 21.31 6.06
CA GLY A 75 -2.87 20.05 6.80
C GLY A 75 -3.70 20.12 8.08
N PHE A 76 -4.29 18.99 8.43
CA PHE A 76 -5.09 18.86 9.65
C PHE A 76 -4.19 18.54 10.86
N PRO A 77 -4.31 19.24 12.01
CA PRO A 77 -3.35 19.15 13.12
C PRO A 77 -3.11 17.74 13.68
N LYS A 78 -4.12 16.88 13.65
CA LYS A 78 -4.06 15.51 14.17
C LYS A 78 -3.69 14.47 13.11
N MET A 79 -3.44 14.89 11.88
CA MET A 79 -3.00 14.05 10.78
C MET A 79 -1.53 14.31 10.45
N LYS A 80 -0.86 13.29 9.96
CA LYS A 80 0.48 13.42 9.36
C LYS A 80 0.47 12.76 8.00
N TYR A 81 1.09 13.43 7.04
CA TYR A 81 1.31 12.96 5.68
C TYR A 81 2.80 12.77 5.46
N LEU A 82 3.20 11.55 5.13
CA LEU A 82 4.56 11.24 4.68
C LEU A 82 4.58 11.31 3.16
N ALA A 83 5.14 12.42 2.66
CA ALA A 83 5.38 12.62 1.23
C ALA A 83 6.65 11.89 0.76
N GLN A 84 6.81 11.76 -0.55
CA GLN A 84 7.98 11.11 -1.16
C GLN A 84 9.31 11.87 -0.95
N ASP A 85 9.27 13.15 -0.66
CA ASP A 85 10.45 13.99 -0.38
C ASP A 85 10.88 14.01 1.09
N PHE A 86 10.09 13.37 1.97
CA PHE A 86 10.31 13.17 3.42
C PHE A 86 10.45 14.43 4.27
N GLY A 87 10.62 15.64 3.71
CA GLY A 87 10.71 16.92 4.42
C GLY A 87 11.80 17.00 5.49
N LEU A 88 12.90 16.27 5.33
CA LEU A 88 14.02 16.24 6.29
C LEU A 88 14.92 17.46 6.16
N MET A 89 15.41 17.97 7.31
CA MET A 89 16.41 19.01 7.37
C MET A 89 17.81 18.40 7.14
N PRO A 90 18.49 18.69 6.01
CA PRO A 90 19.68 17.95 5.59
C PRO A 90 20.90 18.14 6.52
N TYR A 91 20.94 19.23 7.27
CA TYR A 91 22.06 19.59 8.16
C TYR A 91 21.83 19.28 9.63
N MET A 92 20.63 18.94 10.04
CA MET A 92 20.30 18.43 11.37
C MET A 92 20.54 16.93 11.43
N THR A 93 20.92 16.39 12.59
CA THR A 93 21.06 14.93 12.75
C THR A 93 19.72 14.20 12.62
N VAL A 94 19.77 12.89 12.46
CA VAL A 94 18.57 12.03 12.42
C VAL A 94 17.72 12.22 13.68
N GLU A 95 18.31 12.14 14.87
CA GLU A 95 17.58 12.34 16.14
C GLU A 95 16.97 13.73 16.26
N GLU A 96 17.66 14.77 15.78
CA GLU A 96 17.14 16.14 15.76
C GLU A 96 15.95 16.27 14.79
N ASN A 97 16.04 15.63 13.60
CA ASN A 97 14.93 15.60 12.64
C ASN A 97 13.69 14.92 13.24
N VAL A 98 13.84 13.73 13.84
CA VAL A 98 12.72 13.00 14.46
C VAL A 98 12.16 13.80 15.64
N GLY A 99 13.01 14.40 16.47
CA GLY A 99 12.60 15.19 17.62
C GLY A 99 12.18 16.62 17.35
N LYS A 100 12.23 17.08 16.08
CA LYS A 100 12.06 18.50 15.70
C LYS A 100 10.78 19.14 16.24
N PHE A 101 9.68 18.42 16.18
CA PHE A 101 8.35 18.93 16.59
C PHE A 101 7.93 18.48 17.98
N LEU A 102 8.80 17.81 18.74
CA LEU A 102 8.55 17.44 20.12
C LEU A 102 8.93 18.57 21.08
N SER A 103 8.17 18.68 22.18
CA SER A 103 8.42 19.68 23.21
C SER A 103 9.80 19.52 23.83
N ASN A 104 10.48 20.65 24.11
CA ASN A 104 11.74 20.67 24.84
C ASN A 104 11.56 20.84 26.35
N LEU A 105 10.31 20.91 26.84
CA LEU A 105 10.02 21.06 28.28
C LEU A 105 10.33 19.77 29.07
N ASP A 106 10.28 18.61 28.42
CA ASP A 106 10.60 17.30 29.01
C ASP A 106 11.60 16.57 28.11
N LEU A 107 12.88 16.87 28.31
CA LEU A 107 13.96 16.28 27.51
C LEU A 107 14.08 14.75 27.67
N PRO A 108 13.94 14.15 28.89
CA PRO A 108 13.93 12.71 29.03
C PRO A 108 12.84 12.03 28.21
N LYS A 109 11.59 12.52 28.27
CA LYS A 109 10.47 12.01 27.48
C LYS A 109 10.69 12.17 25.97
N LYS A 110 11.20 13.33 25.55
CA LYS A 110 11.57 13.56 24.15
C LYS A 110 12.60 12.55 23.66
N ARG A 111 13.68 12.33 24.41
CA ARG A 111 14.75 11.37 24.06
C ARG A 111 14.23 9.94 24.00
N ALA A 112 13.42 9.54 24.96
CA ALA A 112 12.80 8.21 24.99
C ALA A 112 11.93 7.98 23.74
N ARG A 113 11.09 8.96 23.37
CA ARG A 113 10.25 8.88 22.17
C ARG A 113 11.06 8.81 20.89
N VAL A 114 12.12 9.60 20.76
CA VAL A 114 13.03 9.55 19.61
C VAL A 114 13.71 8.19 19.52
N ALA A 115 14.22 7.66 20.62
CA ALA A 115 14.88 6.34 20.65
C ALA A 115 13.93 5.22 20.22
N GLU A 116 12.69 5.18 20.76
CA GLU A 116 11.65 4.24 20.38
C GLU A 116 11.38 4.23 18.86
N LEU A 117 11.22 5.41 18.26
CA LEU A 117 10.92 5.55 16.84
C LEU A 117 12.12 5.18 15.95
N LEU A 118 13.34 5.49 16.37
CA LEU A 118 14.54 5.07 15.66
C LEU A 118 14.74 3.56 15.73
N GLU A 119 14.43 2.92 16.84
CA GLU A 119 14.45 1.45 16.96
C GLU A 119 13.40 0.81 16.03
N MET A 120 12.16 1.29 16.07
CA MET A 120 11.07 0.83 15.21
C MET A 120 11.45 0.91 13.73
N THR A 121 12.13 1.98 13.30
CA THR A 121 12.55 2.19 11.91
C THR A 121 13.94 1.64 11.59
N LEU A 122 14.61 0.96 12.52
CA LEU A 122 15.98 0.44 12.39
C LEU A 122 16.99 1.53 12.02
N MET A 123 16.88 2.69 12.66
CA MET A 123 17.74 3.85 12.45
C MET A 123 18.54 4.29 13.67
N GLN A 124 18.55 3.50 14.75
CA GLN A 124 19.25 3.81 16.02
C GLN A 124 20.75 4.08 15.83
N ASP A 125 21.43 3.30 14.97
CA ASP A 125 22.86 3.45 14.70
C ASP A 125 23.20 4.71 13.89
N TYR A 126 22.19 5.33 13.28
CA TYR A 126 22.32 6.54 12.48
C TYR A 126 21.86 7.80 13.22
N ALA A 127 21.53 7.72 14.52
CA ALA A 127 20.95 8.83 15.29
C ALA A 127 21.71 10.15 15.16
N LYS A 128 23.05 10.09 15.15
CA LYS A 128 23.94 11.24 15.05
C LYS A 128 24.35 11.61 13.61
N VAL A 129 23.94 10.83 12.61
CA VAL A 129 24.24 11.08 11.20
C VAL A 129 23.28 12.13 10.65
N LYS A 130 23.74 12.94 9.69
CA LYS A 130 22.91 13.93 9.01
C LYS A 130 22.25 13.30 7.78
N PRO A 131 20.98 13.65 7.43
CA PRO A 131 20.30 13.12 6.26
C PRO A 131 21.04 13.29 4.93
N LEU A 132 21.91 14.30 4.84
CA LEU A 132 22.77 14.51 3.66
C LEU A 132 23.59 13.27 3.30
N PHE A 133 24.01 12.49 4.30
CA PHE A 133 24.86 11.29 4.14
C PHE A 133 24.07 9.98 4.13
N LEU A 134 22.73 10.05 4.15
CA LEU A 134 21.88 8.87 4.13
C LEU A 134 21.46 8.48 2.71
N SER A 135 21.26 7.16 2.50
CA SER A 135 20.60 6.64 1.29
C SER A 135 19.14 7.06 1.23
N GLY A 136 18.49 6.92 0.05
CA GLY A 136 17.06 7.20 -0.11
C GLY A 136 16.19 6.40 0.86
N GLY A 137 16.43 5.09 0.98
CA GLY A 137 15.69 4.23 1.90
C GLY A 137 15.95 4.56 3.37
N GLN A 138 17.15 5.01 3.74
CA GLN A 138 17.42 5.52 5.09
C GLN A 138 16.66 6.82 5.36
N LYS A 139 16.64 7.76 4.41
CA LYS A 139 15.85 8.99 4.51
C LYS A 139 14.37 8.70 4.68
N GLN A 140 13.84 7.77 3.91
CA GLN A 140 12.44 7.33 4.00
C GLN A 140 12.09 6.82 5.41
N ARG A 141 12.97 6.01 6.02
CA ARG A 141 12.80 5.49 7.38
C ARG A 141 12.84 6.59 8.45
N VAL A 142 13.73 7.58 8.29
CA VAL A 142 13.77 8.77 9.17
C VAL A 142 12.51 9.61 9.03
N GLY A 143 12.03 9.82 7.80
CA GLY A 143 10.76 10.53 7.53
C GLY A 143 9.57 9.84 8.19
N LEU A 144 9.52 8.50 8.15
CA LEU A 144 8.50 7.71 8.84
C LEU A 144 8.55 7.91 10.36
N ALA A 145 9.74 7.83 10.97
CA ALA A 145 9.93 8.10 12.40
C ALA A 145 9.50 9.53 12.76
N GLN A 146 9.86 10.53 11.95
CA GLN A 146 9.46 11.93 12.16
C GLN A 146 7.94 12.12 12.09
N ALA A 147 7.27 11.48 11.12
CA ALA A 147 5.81 11.56 10.97
C ALA A 147 5.07 11.02 12.21
N LEU A 148 5.63 9.99 12.85
CA LEU A 148 5.06 9.35 14.04
C LEU A 148 5.42 10.04 15.37
N ALA A 149 6.38 10.98 15.35
CA ALA A 149 6.92 11.58 16.58
C ALA A 149 5.84 12.24 17.45
N GLN A 150 4.94 13.00 16.85
CA GLN A 150 3.85 13.70 17.55
C GLN A 150 2.62 12.84 17.85
N ALA A 151 2.71 11.50 17.73
CA ALA A 151 1.60 10.58 17.95
C ALA A 151 0.32 11.01 17.21
N PRO A 152 0.31 11.03 15.87
CA PRO A 152 -0.86 11.43 15.10
C PRO A 152 -2.04 10.49 15.34
N GLU A 153 -3.27 11.02 15.21
CA GLU A 153 -4.48 10.19 15.21
C GLU A 153 -4.69 9.53 13.84
N VAL A 154 -4.21 10.19 12.76
CA VAL A 154 -4.28 9.69 11.38
C VAL A 154 -2.92 9.82 10.71
N LEU A 155 -2.47 8.74 10.09
CA LEU A 155 -1.23 8.67 9.32
C LEU A 155 -1.54 8.38 7.85
N LEU A 156 -1.05 9.24 6.96
CA LEU A 156 -1.20 9.11 5.52
C LEU A 156 0.18 8.83 4.92
N LEU A 157 0.34 7.66 4.30
CA LEU A 157 1.62 7.17 3.79
C LEU A 157 1.57 7.00 2.26
N ASP A 158 2.43 7.72 1.56
CA ASP A 158 2.55 7.63 0.11
C ASP A 158 3.78 6.81 -0.27
N GLU A 159 3.57 5.56 -0.64
CA GLU A 159 4.60 4.57 -0.98
C GLU A 159 5.72 4.45 0.08
N PRO A 160 5.38 4.14 1.36
CA PRO A 160 6.30 4.28 2.48
C PRO A 160 7.52 3.35 2.45
N PHE A 161 7.58 2.38 1.55
CA PHE A 161 8.67 1.40 1.46
C PHE A 161 9.30 1.31 0.07
N SER A 162 8.95 2.21 -0.86
CA SER A 162 9.40 2.15 -2.27
C SER A 162 10.92 2.23 -2.44
N GLN A 163 11.62 2.92 -1.52
CA GLN A 163 13.08 3.10 -1.54
C GLN A 163 13.81 2.19 -0.54
N THR A 164 13.09 1.30 0.15
CA THR A 164 13.67 0.42 1.18
C THR A 164 14.15 -0.90 0.55
N ASP A 165 15.35 -1.35 0.92
CA ASP A 165 15.91 -2.63 0.50
C ASP A 165 14.99 -3.80 0.87
N SER A 166 14.82 -4.75 -0.05
CA SER A 166 13.86 -5.86 0.08
C SER A 166 14.04 -6.70 1.35
N PHE A 167 15.28 -6.93 1.80
CA PHE A 167 15.56 -7.71 3.00
C PHE A 167 15.16 -7.00 4.30
N LEU A 168 15.21 -5.66 4.34
CA LEU A 168 14.78 -4.85 5.50
C LEU A 168 13.28 -4.55 5.46
N LYS A 169 12.68 -4.53 4.28
CA LYS A 169 11.30 -4.12 4.05
C LYS A 169 10.30 -4.89 4.93
N ASN A 170 10.40 -6.21 4.98
CA ASN A 170 9.49 -7.04 5.76
C ASN A 170 9.59 -6.75 7.27
N ARG A 171 10.82 -6.57 7.79
CA ARG A 171 11.03 -6.26 9.21
C ARG A 171 10.47 -4.89 9.58
N ILE A 172 10.72 -3.88 8.74
CA ILE A 172 10.21 -2.51 8.98
C ILE A 172 8.69 -2.49 8.90
N ARG A 173 8.09 -3.21 7.94
CA ARG A 173 6.63 -3.37 7.85
C ARG A 173 6.07 -3.95 9.15
N GLN A 174 6.56 -5.09 9.58
CA GLN A 174 6.10 -5.74 10.82
C GLN A 174 6.18 -4.78 12.01
N ASN A 175 7.32 -4.11 12.19
CA ASN A 175 7.51 -3.14 13.26
C ASN A 175 6.49 -2.00 13.17
N LEU A 176 6.32 -1.42 11.97
CA LEU A 176 5.39 -0.32 11.75
C LEU A 176 3.94 -0.74 12.05
N PHE A 177 3.47 -1.84 11.46
CA PHE A 177 2.07 -2.26 11.63
C PHE A 177 1.77 -2.69 13.07
N THR A 178 2.71 -3.32 13.78
CA THR A 178 2.60 -3.57 15.21
C THR A 178 2.47 -2.25 15.97
N PHE A 179 3.35 -1.29 15.70
CA PHE A 179 3.32 0.03 16.32
C PHE A 179 1.99 0.77 16.06
N LEU A 180 1.50 0.78 14.81
CA LEU A 180 0.23 1.42 14.45
C LEU A 180 -0.96 0.81 15.20
N LYS A 181 -0.98 -0.51 15.32
CA LYS A 181 -2.04 -1.25 16.02
C LYS A 181 -2.01 -0.97 17.53
N ASP A 182 -0.83 -1.04 18.16
CA ASP A 182 -0.65 -0.81 19.60
C ASP A 182 -1.07 0.62 20.01
N HIS A 183 -0.81 1.60 19.13
CA HIS A 183 -1.16 3.00 19.33
C HIS A 183 -2.51 3.41 18.74
N ARG A 184 -3.27 2.47 18.13
CA ARG A 184 -4.56 2.73 17.46
C ARG A 184 -4.52 3.88 16.47
N ILE A 185 -3.45 4.00 15.69
CA ILE A 185 -3.29 5.04 14.68
C ILE A 185 -4.06 4.63 13.43
N THR A 186 -5.05 5.42 13.04
CA THR A 186 -5.79 5.24 11.79
C THR A 186 -4.86 5.51 10.62
N THR A 187 -4.74 4.58 9.67
CA THR A 187 -3.70 4.70 8.65
C THR A 187 -4.26 4.47 7.24
N LEU A 188 -3.89 5.35 6.31
CA LEU A 188 -4.12 5.15 4.89
C LEU A 188 -2.78 5.06 4.17
N ILE A 189 -2.62 4.01 3.35
CA ILE A 189 -1.38 3.71 2.64
C ILE A 189 -1.65 3.63 1.16
N ALA A 190 -1.10 4.54 0.38
CA ALA A 190 -1.04 4.40 -1.07
C ALA A 190 0.17 3.52 -1.41
N THR A 191 -0.08 2.40 -2.07
CA THR A 191 0.97 1.44 -2.44
C THR A 191 0.67 0.77 -3.79
N HIS A 192 1.72 0.36 -4.48
CA HIS A 192 1.65 -0.57 -5.61
C HIS A 192 2.11 -1.98 -5.24
N GLU A 193 2.49 -2.21 -3.99
CA GLU A 193 2.96 -3.50 -3.49
C GLU A 193 1.79 -4.33 -2.98
N SER A 194 1.37 -5.31 -3.76
CA SER A 194 0.23 -6.19 -3.45
C SER A 194 0.37 -6.94 -2.12
N GLN A 195 1.58 -7.41 -1.80
CA GLN A 195 1.86 -8.11 -0.53
C GLN A 195 1.65 -7.22 0.69
N GLU A 196 1.99 -5.92 0.58
CA GLU A 196 1.73 -4.95 1.64
C GLU A 196 0.22 -4.79 1.87
N ALA A 197 -0.52 -4.55 0.79
CA ALA A 197 -1.96 -4.38 0.88
C ALA A 197 -2.68 -5.63 1.43
N LEU A 198 -2.31 -6.82 0.95
CA LEU A 198 -2.94 -8.08 1.38
C LEU A 198 -2.58 -8.47 2.81
N GLY A 199 -1.34 -8.25 3.24
CA GLY A 199 -0.83 -8.79 4.51
C GLY A 199 -1.06 -7.90 5.71
N PHE A 200 -1.28 -6.60 5.52
CA PHE A 200 -1.23 -5.64 6.62
C PHE A 200 -2.43 -4.68 6.70
N SER A 201 -3.40 -4.78 5.79
CA SER A 201 -4.57 -3.89 5.78
C SER A 201 -5.82 -4.59 6.29
N ASP A 202 -6.67 -3.85 6.99
CA ASP A 202 -8.01 -4.31 7.35
C ASP A 202 -8.95 -4.27 6.14
N ARG A 203 -8.75 -3.27 5.26
CA ARG A 203 -9.48 -3.11 4.00
C ARG A 203 -8.56 -2.60 2.91
N ILE A 204 -8.92 -2.91 1.67
CA ILE A 204 -8.24 -2.42 0.46
C ILE A 204 -9.25 -1.64 -0.38
N MET A 205 -8.86 -0.43 -0.80
CA MET A 205 -9.56 0.37 -1.80
C MET A 205 -8.85 0.23 -3.14
N ILE A 206 -9.57 -0.13 -4.17
CA ILE A 206 -9.07 -0.11 -5.55
C ILE A 206 -9.49 1.19 -6.22
N ILE A 207 -8.49 1.90 -6.74
CA ILE A 207 -8.71 3.14 -7.49
C ILE A 207 -8.22 2.98 -8.94
N LYS A 208 -9.04 3.42 -9.88
CA LYS A 208 -8.73 3.45 -11.31
C LYS A 208 -9.20 4.77 -11.91
N GLU A 209 -8.29 5.47 -12.58
CA GLU A 209 -8.62 6.73 -13.29
C GLU A 209 -9.39 7.73 -12.40
N GLY A 210 -8.96 7.88 -11.15
CA GLY A 210 -9.58 8.78 -10.18
C GLY A 210 -10.87 8.28 -9.53
N LYS A 211 -11.38 7.10 -9.88
CA LYS A 211 -12.63 6.53 -9.36
C LYS A 211 -12.37 5.37 -8.40
N GLN A 212 -13.15 5.32 -7.36
CA GLN A 212 -13.20 4.16 -6.45
C GLN A 212 -13.97 3.02 -7.13
N LEU A 213 -13.27 1.91 -7.45
CA LEU A 213 -13.92 0.74 -8.06
C LEU A 213 -14.49 -0.21 -7.01
N LEU A 214 -13.74 -0.43 -5.93
CA LEU A 214 -14.08 -1.39 -4.88
C LEU A 214 -13.41 -0.97 -3.58
N ILE A 215 -14.06 -1.24 -2.46
CA ILE A 215 -13.45 -1.20 -1.12
C ILE A 215 -14.03 -2.36 -0.30
N ASP A 216 -13.17 -3.29 0.12
CA ASP A 216 -13.57 -4.47 0.92
C ASP A 216 -12.36 -5.07 1.65
N THR A 217 -12.56 -6.20 2.34
CA THR A 217 -11.47 -6.96 2.97
C THR A 217 -10.46 -7.47 1.93
N PRO A 218 -9.19 -7.71 2.32
CA PRO A 218 -8.16 -8.18 1.41
C PRO A 218 -8.58 -9.43 0.61
N GLU A 219 -9.22 -10.41 1.25
CA GLU A 219 -9.65 -11.65 0.62
C GLU A 219 -10.70 -11.41 -0.46
N LYS A 220 -11.70 -10.58 -0.19
CA LYS A 220 -12.76 -10.29 -1.17
C LYS A 220 -12.22 -9.49 -2.36
N VAL A 221 -11.29 -8.58 -2.12
CA VAL A 221 -10.63 -7.83 -3.19
C VAL A 221 -9.77 -8.76 -4.04
N TYR A 222 -8.97 -9.64 -3.42
CA TYR A 222 -8.09 -10.58 -4.10
C TYR A 222 -8.86 -11.54 -5.00
N TYR A 223 -9.96 -12.14 -4.51
CA TYR A 223 -10.80 -13.07 -5.28
C TYR A 223 -11.89 -12.39 -6.13
N SER A 224 -11.77 -11.09 -6.34
CA SER A 224 -12.66 -10.36 -7.23
C SER A 224 -12.56 -10.91 -8.67
N GLN A 225 -13.70 -11.15 -9.31
CA GLN A 225 -13.79 -11.56 -10.71
C GLN A 225 -13.67 -10.37 -11.68
N ASN A 226 -13.06 -9.28 -11.24
CA ASN A 226 -12.74 -8.13 -12.08
C ASN A 226 -11.28 -8.25 -12.56
N GLU A 227 -11.07 -8.31 -13.86
CA GLU A 227 -9.75 -8.50 -14.47
C GLU A 227 -8.75 -7.41 -14.07
N TYR A 228 -9.15 -6.14 -14.09
CA TYR A 228 -8.28 -5.04 -13.68
C TYR A 228 -7.82 -5.20 -12.22
N ILE A 229 -8.75 -5.55 -11.33
CA ILE A 229 -8.43 -5.73 -9.92
C ILE A 229 -7.48 -6.93 -9.73
N ALA A 230 -7.81 -8.06 -10.35
CA ALA A 230 -7.02 -9.28 -10.21
C ALA A 230 -5.58 -9.10 -10.72
N THR A 231 -5.37 -8.39 -11.84
CA THR A 231 -4.03 -8.13 -12.40
C THR A 231 -3.17 -7.17 -11.56
N LEU A 232 -3.74 -6.46 -10.59
CA LEU A 232 -2.96 -5.66 -9.63
C LEU A 232 -2.21 -6.55 -8.61
N PHE A 233 -2.63 -7.80 -8.44
CA PHE A 233 -2.07 -8.70 -7.42
C PHE A 233 -1.15 -9.79 -7.98
N ASP A 234 -1.50 -10.39 -9.12
CA ASP A 234 -0.69 -11.42 -9.78
C ASP A 234 -1.14 -11.58 -11.26
N VAL A 235 -0.43 -12.41 -12.02
CA VAL A 235 -0.89 -12.84 -13.34
C VAL A 235 -2.20 -13.63 -13.20
N VAL A 236 -3.07 -13.53 -14.21
CA VAL A 236 -4.42 -14.09 -14.15
C VAL A 236 -4.68 -14.98 -15.37
N ASN A 237 -5.24 -16.15 -15.14
CA ASN A 237 -5.72 -17.05 -16.16
C ASN A 237 -7.23 -16.85 -16.38
N LYS A 238 -7.65 -16.74 -17.63
CA LYS A 238 -9.07 -16.78 -18.03
C LYS A 238 -9.44 -18.20 -18.40
N VAL A 239 -10.40 -18.78 -17.71
CA VAL A 239 -10.83 -20.15 -17.93
C VAL A 239 -12.34 -20.19 -18.13
N GLN A 240 -12.79 -20.87 -19.18
CA GLN A 240 -14.20 -21.11 -19.42
C GLN A 240 -14.68 -22.28 -18.54
N VAL A 241 -15.61 -22.02 -17.63
CA VAL A 241 -16.24 -23.02 -16.79
C VAL A 241 -17.75 -22.91 -16.99
N GLU A 242 -18.40 -24.00 -17.43
CA GLU A 242 -19.85 -24.04 -17.68
C GLU A 242 -20.35 -22.88 -18.57
N GLY A 243 -19.54 -22.49 -19.58
CA GLY A 243 -19.88 -21.44 -20.53
C GLY A 243 -19.72 -20.00 -20.02
N LYS A 244 -19.15 -19.82 -18.82
CA LYS A 244 -18.80 -18.50 -18.25
C LYS A 244 -17.30 -18.38 -18.10
N GLU A 245 -16.76 -17.18 -18.39
CA GLU A 245 -15.37 -16.85 -18.15
C GLU A 245 -15.16 -16.58 -16.65
N HIS A 246 -14.17 -17.25 -16.06
CA HIS A 246 -13.71 -17.05 -14.70
C HIS A 246 -12.23 -16.73 -14.67
N LEU A 247 -11.82 -15.95 -13.68
CA LEU A 247 -10.44 -15.56 -13.43
C LEU A 247 -9.84 -16.42 -12.35
N TYR A 248 -8.67 -17.01 -12.64
CA TYR A 248 -7.93 -17.85 -11.69
C TYR A 248 -6.47 -17.42 -11.61
N TYR A 249 -5.96 -17.33 -10.41
CA TYR A 249 -4.52 -17.14 -10.18
C TYR A 249 -3.74 -18.44 -10.44
N PRO A 250 -2.42 -18.36 -10.70
CA PRO A 250 -1.60 -19.53 -10.98
C PRO A 250 -1.66 -20.64 -9.93
N HIS A 251 -1.79 -20.26 -8.64
CA HIS A 251 -1.88 -21.21 -7.53
C HIS A 251 -3.25 -21.93 -7.43
N GLN A 252 -4.28 -21.47 -8.13
CA GLN A 252 -5.61 -22.08 -8.16
C GLN A 252 -5.75 -23.13 -9.28
N ILE A 253 -4.76 -23.23 -10.18
CA ILE A 253 -4.74 -24.22 -11.23
C ILE A 253 -3.67 -25.25 -10.89
N HIS A 254 -4.09 -26.51 -10.79
CA HIS A 254 -3.24 -27.62 -10.36
C HIS A 254 -3.07 -28.66 -11.45
N ILE A 255 -1.95 -29.38 -11.41
CA ILE A 255 -1.73 -30.57 -12.24
C ILE A 255 -2.53 -31.72 -11.62
N ALA A 256 -3.25 -32.44 -12.46
CA ALA A 256 -4.02 -33.61 -12.10
C ALA A 256 -3.51 -34.85 -12.84
N ASN A 257 -3.79 -36.04 -12.31
CA ASN A 257 -3.46 -37.30 -12.98
C ASN A 257 -4.29 -37.51 -14.25
N GLN A 258 -5.55 -37.06 -14.23
CA GLN A 258 -6.48 -37.10 -15.35
C GLN A 258 -7.39 -35.88 -15.32
N SER A 259 -7.63 -35.29 -16.48
CA SER A 259 -8.56 -34.18 -16.69
C SER A 259 -8.82 -34.04 -18.21
N PRO A 260 -9.99 -33.59 -18.63
CA PRO A 260 -10.25 -33.26 -20.04
C PRO A 260 -9.39 -32.07 -20.52
N TRP A 261 -8.81 -31.29 -19.61
CA TRP A 261 -8.00 -30.11 -19.91
C TRP A 261 -6.52 -30.48 -19.97
N GLN A 262 -6.03 -30.78 -21.17
CA GLN A 262 -4.62 -31.13 -21.43
C GLN A 262 -3.86 -29.87 -21.87
N ALA A 263 -2.63 -29.72 -21.38
CA ALA A 263 -1.72 -28.63 -21.78
C ALA A 263 -0.28 -29.15 -21.93
N GLU A 264 0.54 -28.46 -22.72
CA GLU A 264 1.95 -28.72 -22.90
C GLU A 264 2.77 -27.62 -22.22
N VAL A 265 3.80 -27.99 -21.47
CA VAL A 265 4.69 -27.05 -20.79
C VAL A 265 5.58 -26.33 -21.80
N GLU A 266 5.47 -25.02 -21.87
CA GLU A 266 6.33 -24.18 -22.73
C GLU A 266 7.57 -23.66 -21.99
N ASN A 267 7.39 -23.30 -20.73
CA ASN A 267 8.50 -22.76 -19.91
C ASN A 267 8.26 -22.99 -18.42
N CYS A 268 9.35 -22.94 -17.64
CA CYS A 268 9.33 -23.16 -16.20
C CYS A 268 10.30 -22.18 -15.53
N PHE A 269 9.78 -21.28 -14.68
CA PHE A 269 10.53 -20.21 -14.03
C PHE A 269 10.60 -20.47 -12.52
N PHE A 270 11.81 -20.60 -11.98
CA PHE A 270 12.01 -20.76 -10.54
C PHE A 270 11.75 -19.46 -9.80
N GLN A 271 10.91 -19.49 -8.76
CA GLN A 271 10.52 -18.34 -7.94
C GLN A 271 10.98 -18.43 -6.47
N GLY A 272 11.93 -19.30 -6.17
CA GLY A 272 12.45 -19.51 -4.82
C GLY A 272 11.83 -20.71 -4.11
N GLY A 273 10.56 -20.66 -3.74
CA GLY A 273 9.84 -21.75 -3.07
C GLY A 273 9.04 -22.66 -4.01
N ASP A 274 8.73 -22.16 -5.19
CA ASP A 274 7.93 -22.84 -6.22
C ASP A 274 8.42 -22.50 -7.64
N TYR A 275 7.75 -23.04 -8.64
CA TYR A 275 7.95 -22.74 -10.05
C TYR A 275 6.67 -22.15 -10.64
N LEU A 276 6.82 -21.03 -11.34
CA LEU A 276 5.78 -20.54 -12.24
C LEU A 276 5.96 -21.25 -13.59
N ILE A 277 4.96 -22.01 -13.99
CA ILE A 277 5.00 -22.81 -15.21
C ILE A 277 4.04 -22.20 -16.23
N LEU A 278 4.56 -21.94 -17.42
CA LEU A 278 3.77 -21.51 -18.56
C LEU A 278 3.39 -22.75 -19.37
N CYS A 279 2.11 -23.01 -19.48
CA CYS A 279 1.53 -24.10 -20.24
C CYS A 279 0.71 -23.58 -21.42
N ARG A 280 0.70 -24.33 -22.53
CA ARG A 280 -0.18 -24.08 -23.67
C ARG A 280 -1.22 -25.17 -23.78
N SER A 281 -2.51 -24.78 -23.81
CA SER A 281 -3.61 -25.66 -24.16
C SER A 281 -4.33 -25.04 -25.37
N ASP A 282 -4.40 -25.77 -26.46
CA ASP A 282 -4.86 -25.27 -27.76
C ASP A 282 -4.11 -24.01 -28.18
N LYS A 283 -4.79 -22.86 -28.23
CA LYS A 283 -4.22 -21.55 -28.56
C LYS A 283 -4.00 -20.63 -27.35
N GLN A 284 -4.35 -21.07 -26.14
CA GLN A 284 -4.32 -20.24 -24.95
C GLN A 284 -3.13 -20.63 -24.04
N LEU A 285 -2.52 -19.61 -23.44
CA LEU A 285 -1.46 -19.74 -22.45
C LEU A 285 -2.05 -19.70 -21.04
N PHE A 286 -1.53 -20.55 -20.17
CA PHE A 286 -1.90 -20.64 -18.77
C PHE A 286 -0.67 -20.61 -17.88
N TYR A 287 -0.75 -19.87 -16.78
CA TYR A 287 0.25 -19.86 -15.73
C TYR A 287 -0.23 -20.70 -14.56
N ILE A 288 0.60 -21.64 -14.12
CA ILE A 288 0.32 -22.46 -12.93
C ILE A 288 1.48 -22.38 -11.95
N LYS A 289 1.23 -22.57 -10.67
CA LYS A 289 2.27 -22.73 -9.64
C LYS A 289 2.42 -24.21 -9.29
N HIS A 290 3.67 -24.68 -9.21
CA HIS A 290 4.00 -26.07 -8.86
C HIS A 290 5.29 -26.14 -8.04
N ASN A 291 5.36 -27.07 -7.10
CA ASN A 291 6.52 -27.19 -6.20
C ASN A 291 7.75 -27.79 -6.87
N GLU A 292 7.59 -28.48 -8.00
CA GLU A 292 8.67 -29.15 -8.73
C GLU A 292 8.83 -28.58 -10.13
N LYS A 293 10.08 -28.61 -10.62
CA LYS A 293 10.39 -28.24 -12.00
C LYS A 293 9.77 -29.26 -12.97
N ILE A 294 9.09 -28.77 -13.98
CA ILE A 294 8.55 -29.59 -15.07
C ILE A 294 9.29 -29.26 -16.36
N GLU A 295 9.70 -30.28 -17.08
CA GLU A 295 10.45 -30.13 -18.31
C GLU A 295 9.56 -29.56 -19.42
N LYS A 296 10.19 -28.74 -20.28
CA LYS A 296 9.54 -28.19 -21.47
C LYS A 296 9.12 -29.33 -22.42
N GLY A 297 7.95 -29.20 -23.02
CA GLY A 297 7.35 -30.21 -23.93
C GLY A 297 6.58 -31.30 -23.19
N LYS A 298 6.66 -31.39 -21.85
CA LYS A 298 5.85 -32.35 -21.08
C LYS A 298 4.38 -32.02 -21.16
N LYS A 299 3.56 -33.01 -21.45
CA LYS A 299 2.09 -32.90 -21.40
C LYS A 299 1.61 -33.08 -19.97
N VAL A 300 0.74 -32.20 -19.53
CA VAL A 300 0.14 -32.21 -18.19
C VAL A 300 -1.38 -32.05 -18.30
N PHE A 301 -2.09 -32.59 -17.33
CA PHE A 301 -3.53 -32.41 -17.20
C PHE A 301 -3.78 -31.34 -16.14
N LEU A 302 -4.56 -30.31 -16.47
CA LEU A 302 -4.86 -29.20 -15.58
C LEU A 302 -6.25 -29.32 -15.00
N LYS A 303 -6.43 -28.90 -13.76
CA LYS A 303 -7.75 -28.72 -13.15
C LYS A 303 -7.75 -27.45 -12.28
N VAL A 304 -8.88 -26.81 -12.21
CA VAL A 304 -9.11 -25.72 -11.24
C VAL A 304 -9.31 -26.36 -9.86
N GLY A 305 -8.54 -25.85 -8.87
CA GLY A 305 -8.78 -26.15 -7.46
C GLY A 305 -9.94 -25.30 -6.92
N LYS A 306 -10.52 -25.74 -5.81
CA LYS A 306 -11.50 -24.96 -5.04
C LYS A 306 -10.81 -23.91 -4.22
#